data_dc82c1c91bbba41139231d94f346a822
#
_entry.id   dc82c1c91bbba41139231d94f346a822
#
_cell.length_a   1.000
_cell.length_b   1.000
_cell.length_c   1.000
_cell.angle_alpha   90.00
_cell.angle_beta   90.00
_cell.angle_gamma   90.00
#
_symmetry.space_group_name_H-M   'P 1'
#
loop_
_entity.id
_entity.type
_entity.pdbx_description
1 polymer ?
#
loop_
_entity_poly.entity_id
_entity_poly.type
_entity_poly.pdbx_seq_one_letter_code
_entity_poly.pdbx_strand_id
1 'polypeptide(L)'
;AFFKGNIVRASFQHLKGDDAVFQLFQARPEGEFAFTSQDVDEPQKSDISMPGISLLMEAIRMSDEFPVLQARFPDRKRFFAPRGEALNWSEPEGLQAAKDVFERLRSGASIEDLERDSGRCSYWIYKLLITLETAGELQ
;
A
#
# COMPACT_ATOMS: atom_id res chain seq x y z
N ALA A 1 14.20 -10.69 -2.69
CA ALA A 1 14.87 -11.92 -3.09
C ALA A 1 14.26 -12.49 -4.37
N PHE A 2 15.12 -13.04 -5.20
CA PHE A 2 14.72 -13.64 -6.48
C PHE A 2 15.00 -15.14 -6.46
N PHE A 3 14.12 -15.91 -7.10
CA PHE A 3 14.32 -17.34 -7.29
C PHE A 3 13.79 -17.75 -8.67
N LYS A 4 14.62 -18.37 -9.50
CA LYS A 4 14.29 -18.79 -10.88
C LYS A 4 13.64 -17.65 -11.70
N GLY A 5 14.18 -16.44 -11.60
CA GLY A 5 13.72 -15.29 -12.35
C GLY A 5 12.47 -14.59 -11.81
N ASN A 6 11.91 -15.07 -10.70
CA ASN A 6 10.75 -14.44 -10.06
C ASN A 6 11.14 -13.77 -8.74
N ILE A 7 10.46 -12.69 -8.40
CA ILE A 7 10.56 -12.08 -7.08
C ILE A 7 9.75 -12.94 -6.13
N VAL A 8 10.39 -13.44 -5.08
CA VAL A 8 9.73 -14.31 -4.10
C VAL A 8 9.57 -13.65 -2.74
N ARG A 9 10.43 -12.68 -2.41
CA ARG A 9 10.35 -11.92 -1.17
C ARG A 9 10.78 -10.48 -1.40
N ALA A 10 10.09 -9.57 -0.75
CA ALA A 10 10.43 -8.15 -0.76
C ALA A 10 10.15 -7.52 0.60
N SER A 11 10.99 -6.56 0.97
CA SER A 11 10.74 -5.71 2.12
C SER A 11 11.24 -4.30 1.83
N PHE A 12 10.51 -3.31 2.29
CA PHE A 12 10.85 -1.90 2.16
C PHE A 12 10.26 -1.14 3.34
N GLN A 13 11.13 -0.54 4.16
CA GLN A 13 10.72 0.08 5.43
C GLN A 13 9.97 -0.96 6.30
N HIS A 14 8.74 -0.68 6.71
CA HIS A 14 7.90 -1.60 7.49
C HIS A 14 7.03 -2.51 6.61
N LEU A 15 7.09 -2.37 5.28
CA LEU A 15 6.27 -3.12 4.34
C LEU A 15 6.97 -4.40 3.88
N LYS A 16 6.16 -5.40 3.56
CA LYS A 16 6.62 -6.69 3.02
C LYS A 16 5.76 -7.11 1.83
N GLY A 17 6.31 -7.99 1.01
CA GLY A 17 5.59 -8.56 -0.12
C GLY A 17 5.28 -7.56 -1.22
N ASP A 18 4.13 -7.71 -1.85
CA ASP A 18 3.69 -6.87 -2.97
C ASP A 18 3.71 -5.38 -2.61
N ASP A 19 3.20 -5.02 -1.43
CA ASP A 19 3.17 -3.64 -0.96
C ASP A 19 4.55 -3.02 -0.83
N ALA A 20 5.57 -3.81 -0.46
CA ALA A 20 6.95 -3.34 -0.42
C ALA A 20 7.47 -2.96 -1.81
N VAL A 21 7.18 -3.77 -2.82
CA VAL A 21 7.54 -3.48 -4.21
C VAL A 21 6.81 -2.24 -4.71
N PHE A 22 5.50 -2.16 -4.47
CA PHE A 22 4.70 -1.00 -4.88
C PHE A 22 5.21 0.29 -4.24
N GLN A 23 5.51 0.27 -2.94
CA GLN A 23 6.02 1.43 -2.23
C GLN A 23 7.40 1.87 -2.73
N LEU A 24 8.26 0.93 -3.08
CA LEU A 24 9.57 1.23 -3.65
C LEU A 24 9.43 2.06 -4.94
N PHE A 25 8.51 1.67 -5.82
CA PHE A 25 8.26 2.40 -7.06
C PHE A 25 7.62 3.78 -6.81
N GLN A 26 6.75 3.89 -5.83
CA GLN A 26 6.09 5.15 -5.45
C GLN A 26 7.06 6.12 -4.80
N ALA A 27 7.93 5.63 -3.93
CA ALA A 27 8.92 6.45 -3.22
C ALA A 27 10.06 6.95 -4.12
N ARG A 28 10.36 6.22 -5.20
CA ARG A 28 11.44 6.52 -6.14
C ARG A 28 12.76 6.85 -5.41
N PRO A 29 13.25 5.95 -4.54
CA PRO A 29 14.45 6.23 -3.76
C PRO A 29 15.66 6.38 -4.66
N GLU A 30 16.54 7.30 -4.28
CA GLU A 30 17.85 7.48 -4.91
C GLU A 30 18.92 6.77 -4.07
N GLY A 31 19.96 6.26 -4.71
CA GLY A 31 21.05 5.62 -4.01
C GLY A 31 21.74 4.54 -4.83
N GLU A 32 22.57 3.77 -4.16
CA GLU A 32 23.28 2.64 -4.74
C GLU A 32 22.56 1.34 -4.38
N PHE A 33 22.71 0.34 -5.24
CA PHE A 33 22.20 -0.99 -4.94
C PHE A 33 23.33 -2.03 -5.08
N ALA A 34 23.21 -3.11 -4.31
CA ALA A 34 24.08 -4.25 -4.41
C ALA A 34 23.30 -5.53 -4.70
N PHE A 35 23.85 -6.35 -5.57
CA PHE A 35 23.29 -7.65 -5.90
C PHE A 35 24.18 -8.75 -5.34
N THR A 36 23.63 -9.64 -4.52
CA THR A 36 24.34 -10.75 -3.93
C THR A 36 23.69 -12.07 -4.33
N SER A 37 24.47 -12.98 -4.88
CA SER A 37 24.01 -14.34 -5.18
C SER A 37 24.24 -15.25 -3.99
N GLN A 38 23.23 -16.06 -3.65
CA GLN A 38 23.33 -17.05 -2.58
C GLN A 38 22.82 -18.40 -3.07
N ASP A 39 23.51 -19.46 -2.66
CA ASP A 39 23.03 -20.81 -2.89
C ASP A 39 21.94 -21.15 -1.86
N VAL A 40 20.77 -21.52 -2.35
CA VAL A 40 19.62 -21.90 -1.50
C VAL A 40 19.20 -23.31 -1.89
N ASP A 41 19.23 -24.23 -0.95
CA ASP A 41 18.81 -25.62 -1.19
C ASP A 41 17.30 -25.73 -1.39
N GLU A 42 16.52 -24.89 -0.68
CA GLU A 42 15.07 -24.83 -0.82
C GLU A 42 14.62 -23.36 -0.90
N PRO A 43 13.61 -23.06 -1.77
CA PRO A 43 13.06 -21.71 -1.83
C PRO A 43 12.33 -21.40 -0.51
N GLN A 44 12.63 -20.23 0.06
CA GLN A 44 11.89 -19.73 1.20
C GLN A 44 10.46 -19.44 0.78
N LYS A 45 9.52 -19.49 1.74
CA LYS A 45 8.13 -19.18 1.48
C LYS A 45 8.01 -17.77 0.88
N SER A 46 7.35 -17.69 -0.28
CA SER A 46 7.13 -16.42 -0.98
C SER A 46 6.11 -15.56 -0.22
N ASP A 47 6.39 -14.25 -0.11
CA ASP A 47 5.43 -13.25 0.35
C ASP A 47 4.87 -12.41 -0.82
N ILE A 48 5.16 -12.82 -2.06
CA ILE A 48 4.66 -12.19 -3.27
C ILE A 48 3.47 -13.00 -3.81
N SER A 49 2.37 -12.32 -4.10
CA SER A 49 1.11 -12.95 -4.50
C SER A 49 0.93 -13.12 -6.01
N MET A 50 1.75 -12.43 -6.83
CA MET A 50 1.56 -12.42 -8.28
C MET A 50 2.88 -12.69 -9.03
N PRO A 51 2.81 -13.15 -10.29
CA PRO A 51 4.01 -13.33 -11.13
C PRO A 51 4.82 -12.04 -11.29
N GLY A 52 6.14 -12.17 -11.41
CA GLY A 52 7.06 -11.03 -11.43
C GLY A 52 6.71 -9.96 -12.46
N ILE A 53 6.34 -10.36 -13.68
CA ILE A 53 5.98 -9.40 -14.73
C ILE A 53 4.68 -8.65 -14.38
N SER A 54 3.69 -9.34 -13.84
CA SER A 54 2.43 -8.74 -13.40
C SER A 54 2.65 -7.78 -12.25
N LEU A 55 3.49 -8.15 -11.29
CA LEU A 55 3.87 -7.31 -10.15
C LEU A 55 4.53 -6.01 -10.61
N LEU A 56 5.48 -6.08 -11.55
CA LEU A 56 6.16 -4.91 -12.07
C LEU A 56 5.23 -3.99 -12.87
N MET A 57 4.36 -4.56 -13.70
CA MET A 57 3.38 -3.78 -14.44
C MET A 57 2.41 -3.05 -13.51
N GLU A 58 1.95 -3.73 -12.48
CA GLU A 58 1.07 -3.13 -11.47
C GLU A 58 1.80 -2.04 -10.68
N ALA A 59 3.05 -2.27 -10.29
CA ALA A 59 3.88 -1.28 -9.60
C ALA A 59 4.08 0.00 -10.44
N ILE A 60 4.32 -0.16 -11.73
CA ILE A 60 4.48 0.98 -12.65
C ILE A 60 3.17 1.74 -12.78
N ARG A 61 2.06 1.04 -12.97
CA ARG A 61 0.72 1.65 -13.06
C ARG A 61 0.41 2.48 -11.81
N MET A 62 0.60 1.91 -10.64
CA MET A 62 0.39 2.60 -9.36
C MET A 62 1.31 3.82 -9.23
N SER A 63 2.57 3.70 -9.62
CA SER A 63 3.54 4.80 -9.58
C SER A 63 3.13 5.96 -10.48
N ASP A 64 2.55 5.66 -11.65
CA ASP A 64 2.09 6.68 -12.59
C ASP A 64 0.81 7.39 -12.11
N GLU A 65 -0.09 6.66 -11.46
CA GLU A 65 -1.34 7.21 -10.94
C GLU A 65 -1.18 7.94 -9.60
N PHE A 66 -0.17 7.58 -8.81
CA PHE A 66 -0.03 8.07 -7.44
C PHE A 66 0.04 9.61 -7.31
N PRO A 67 0.75 10.37 -8.17
CA PRO A 67 0.75 11.83 -8.08
C PRO A 67 -0.64 12.46 -8.18
N VAL A 68 -1.53 11.87 -8.97
CA VAL A 68 -2.92 12.32 -9.11
C VAL A 68 -3.68 12.10 -7.80
N LEU A 69 -3.47 10.95 -7.16
CA LEU A 69 -4.09 10.65 -5.85
C LEU A 69 -3.55 11.56 -4.74
N GLN A 70 -2.23 11.81 -4.74
CA GLN A 70 -1.60 12.72 -3.79
C GLN A 70 -2.13 14.15 -3.89
N ALA A 71 -2.41 14.61 -5.11
CA ALA A 71 -2.93 15.95 -5.34
C ALA A 71 -4.31 16.15 -4.69
N ARG A 72 -5.07 15.08 -4.48
CA ARG A 72 -6.37 15.11 -3.80
C ARG A 72 -6.21 15.46 -2.30
N PHE A 73 -5.17 14.96 -1.67
CA PHE A 73 -4.86 15.17 -0.26
C PHE A 73 -3.40 15.60 -0.10
N PRO A 74 -3.05 16.85 -0.41
CA PRO A 74 -1.66 17.30 -0.37
C PRO A 74 -1.08 17.38 1.04
N ASP A 75 -1.91 17.51 2.06
CA ASP A 75 -1.49 17.56 3.46
C ASP A 75 -1.58 16.17 4.09
N ARG A 76 -0.44 15.50 4.25
CA ARG A 76 -0.35 14.17 4.86
C ARG A 76 -0.67 14.15 6.35
N LYS A 77 -0.66 15.30 7.00
CA LYS A 77 -1.02 15.44 8.42
C LYS A 77 -2.51 15.72 8.63
N ARG A 78 -3.28 15.80 7.54
CA ARG A 78 -4.70 16.01 7.60
C ARG A 78 -5.40 14.88 8.33
N PHE A 79 -6.33 15.25 9.20
CA PHE A 79 -7.26 14.32 9.86
C PHE A 79 -8.58 14.30 9.10
N PHE A 80 -9.19 13.12 9.05
CA PHE A 80 -10.50 12.93 8.45
C PHE A 80 -11.51 12.60 9.55
N ALA A 81 -12.71 13.14 9.45
CA ALA A 81 -13.80 12.82 10.37
C ALA A 81 -14.72 11.80 9.69
N PRO A 82 -14.78 10.56 10.19
CA PRO A 82 -15.76 9.60 9.71
C PRO A 82 -17.19 10.10 9.95
N ARG A 83 -18.05 9.94 8.96
CA ARG A 83 -19.47 10.22 9.08
C ARG A 83 -20.19 8.95 9.52
N GLY A 84 -20.99 9.04 10.57
CA GLY A 84 -21.73 7.90 11.09
C GLY A 84 -20.91 6.98 11.98
N GLU A 85 -21.58 5.98 12.51
CA GLU A 85 -21.00 5.05 13.48
C GLU A 85 -20.44 3.78 12.84
N ALA A 86 -20.91 3.43 11.65
CA ALA A 86 -20.53 2.22 10.94
C ALA A 86 -20.20 2.52 9.49
N LEU A 87 -19.20 1.81 8.98
CA LEU A 87 -18.80 1.88 7.58
C LEU A 87 -19.85 1.20 6.69
N ASN A 88 -20.30 1.91 5.67
CA ASN A 88 -21.14 1.35 4.61
C ASN A 88 -20.26 0.99 3.40
N TRP A 89 -19.82 -0.26 3.35
CA TRP A 89 -18.92 -0.78 2.31
C TRP A 89 -19.63 -1.87 1.53
N SER A 90 -19.79 -1.68 0.23
CA SER A 90 -20.61 -2.57 -0.61
C SER A 90 -19.86 -3.81 -1.12
N GLU A 91 -18.53 -3.77 -1.14
CA GLU A 91 -17.73 -4.87 -1.67
C GLU A 91 -17.21 -5.76 -0.55
N PRO A 92 -17.37 -7.11 -0.65
CA PRO A 92 -16.84 -8.01 0.37
C PRO A 92 -15.32 -8.03 0.38
N GLU A 93 -14.67 -7.82 -0.78
CA GLU A 93 -13.22 -7.72 -0.88
C GLU A 93 -12.73 -6.41 -0.29
N GLY A 94 -11.70 -6.49 0.54
CA GLY A 94 -11.14 -5.33 1.21
C GLY A 94 -11.97 -4.78 2.37
N LEU A 95 -13.10 -5.41 2.72
CA LEU A 95 -13.99 -4.94 3.79
C LEU A 95 -13.28 -4.83 5.13
N GLN A 96 -12.49 -5.84 5.50
CA GLN A 96 -11.79 -5.82 6.79
C GLN A 96 -10.76 -4.70 6.84
N ALA A 97 -9.98 -4.54 5.78
CA ALA A 97 -8.99 -3.48 5.68
C ALA A 97 -9.64 -2.09 5.71
N ALA A 98 -10.76 -1.92 5.03
CA ALA A 98 -11.54 -0.68 5.05
C ALA A 98 -12.08 -0.37 6.44
N LYS A 99 -12.57 -1.38 7.17
CA LYS A 99 -13.03 -1.24 8.56
C LYS A 99 -11.89 -0.81 9.48
N ASP A 100 -10.73 -1.44 9.37
CA ASP A 100 -9.58 -1.14 10.20
C ASP A 100 -9.13 0.31 9.99
N VAL A 101 -9.06 0.78 8.76
CA VAL A 101 -8.74 2.18 8.44
C VAL A 101 -9.81 3.12 8.96
N PHE A 102 -11.08 2.80 8.79
CA PHE A 102 -12.20 3.61 9.27
C PHE A 102 -12.15 3.81 10.79
N GLU A 103 -11.87 2.73 11.53
CA GLU A 103 -11.73 2.80 13.00
C GLU A 103 -10.49 3.62 13.41
N ARG A 104 -9.38 3.49 12.67
CA ARG A 104 -8.19 4.32 12.92
C ARG A 104 -8.47 5.81 12.68
N LEU A 105 -9.22 6.15 11.64
CA LEU A 105 -9.65 7.54 11.38
C LEU A 105 -10.55 8.07 12.50
N ARG A 106 -11.44 7.22 13.00
CA ARG A 106 -12.31 7.56 14.15
C ARG A 106 -11.49 7.87 15.40
N SER A 107 -10.39 7.15 15.60
CA SER A 107 -9.46 7.37 16.72
C SER A 107 -8.57 8.60 16.54
N GLY A 108 -8.64 9.29 15.40
CA GLY A 108 -7.87 10.49 15.14
C GLY A 108 -6.52 10.23 14.45
N ALA A 109 -6.50 9.35 13.46
CA ALA A 109 -5.30 9.11 12.66
C ALA A 109 -5.23 10.04 11.43
N SER A 110 -4.04 10.51 11.12
CA SER A 110 -3.75 11.22 9.87
C SER A 110 -3.37 10.25 8.75
N ILE A 111 -3.21 10.76 7.52
CA ILE A 111 -2.70 9.96 6.40
C ILE A 111 -1.32 9.38 6.75
N GLU A 112 -0.45 10.18 7.34
CA GLU A 112 0.89 9.77 7.75
C GLU A 112 0.85 8.61 8.76
N ASP A 113 -0.07 8.68 9.73
CA ASP A 113 -0.27 7.59 10.70
C ASP A 113 -0.75 6.30 10.02
N LEU A 114 -1.66 6.40 9.06
CA LEU A 114 -2.14 5.25 8.29
C LEU A 114 -1.04 4.62 7.46
N GLU A 115 -0.21 5.42 6.80
CA GLU A 115 0.93 4.93 6.02
C GLU A 115 1.92 4.17 6.89
N ARG A 116 2.16 4.63 8.11
CA ARG A 116 3.06 3.98 9.06
C ARG A 116 2.50 2.66 9.62
N ASP A 117 1.22 2.63 9.95
CA ASP A 117 0.62 1.58 10.79
C ASP A 117 -0.17 0.52 10.02
N SER A 118 -0.59 0.81 8.79
CA SER A 118 -1.51 -0.07 8.05
C SER A 118 -0.88 -1.32 7.44
N GLY A 119 0.45 -1.32 7.24
CA GLY A 119 1.11 -2.39 6.50
C GLY A 119 0.79 -2.41 5.00
N ARG A 120 0.17 -1.36 4.46
CA ARG A 120 -0.17 -1.22 3.06
C ARG A 120 0.61 -0.06 2.43
N CYS A 121 0.79 -0.10 1.10
CA CYS A 121 1.49 0.95 0.39
C CYS A 121 0.67 2.26 0.35
N SER A 122 1.36 3.38 0.12
CA SER A 122 0.72 4.71 0.09
C SER A 122 -0.40 4.80 -0.95
N TYR A 123 -0.20 4.24 -2.14
CA TYR A 123 -1.23 4.21 -3.19
C TYR A 123 -2.55 3.65 -2.66
N TRP A 124 -2.50 2.52 -1.98
CA TRP A 124 -3.69 1.86 -1.44
C TRP A 124 -4.40 2.74 -0.41
N ILE A 125 -3.64 3.39 0.49
CA ILE A 125 -4.18 4.29 1.52
C ILE A 125 -4.93 5.45 0.87
N TYR A 126 -4.30 6.14 -0.09
CA TYR A 126 -4.94 7.28 -0.78
C TYR A 126 -6.16 6.84 -1.58
N LYS A 127 -6.07 5.70 -2.27
CA LYS A 127 -7.19 5.16 -3.05
C LYS A 127 -8.40 4.87 -2.16
N LEU A 128 -8.17 4.24 -1.01
CA LEU A 128 -9.21 3.95 -0.03
C LEU A 128 -9.84 5.22 0.52
N LEU A 129 -9.04 6.22 0.90
CA LEU A 129 -9.54 7.48 1.43
C LEU A 129 -10.39 8.24 0.40
N ILE A 130 -9.97 8.25 -0.86
CA ILE A 130 -10.75 8.86 -1.95
C ILE A 130 -12.08 8.12 -2.13
N THR A 131 -12.06 6.79 -2.08
CA THR A 131 -13.27 5.98 -2.19
C THR A 131 -14.24 6.29 -1.04
N LEU A 132 -13.75 6.37 0.18
CA LEU A 132 -14.57 6.71 1.35
C LEU A 132 -15.13 8.15 1.28
N GLU A 133 -14.31 9.10 0.87
CA GLU A 133 -14.76 10.49 0.71
C GLU A 133 -15.82 10.61 -0.39
N THR A 134 -15.62 9.97 -1.52
CA THR A 134 -16.57 9.95 -2.65
C THR A 134 -17.89 9.30 -2.27
N ALA A 135 -17.85 8.26 -1.44
CA ALA A 135 -19.06 7.61 -0.92
C ALA A 135 -19.77 8.41 0.19
N GLY A 136 -19.19 9.53 0.63
CA GLY A 136 -19.76 10.36 1.69
C GLY A 136 -19.49 9.85 3.10
N GLU A 137 -18.59 8.89 3.27
CA GLU A 137 -18.25 8.30 4.57
C GLU A 137 -17.26 9.16 5.39
N LEU A 138 -16.57 10.11 4.76
CA LEU A 138 -15.61 11.03 5.37
C LEU A 138 -15.92 12.49 5.08
N GLN A 139 -15.52 13.34 6.01
CA GLN A 139 -15.51 14.79 5.83
C GLN A 139 -14.09 15.30 5.62
#